data_fa02be33bbbfdfc70abe0a03a37c8f30
#
_entry.id   fa02be33bbbfdfc70abe0a03a37c8f30
#
_cell.length_a   1.000
_cell.length_b   1.000
_cell.length_c   1.000
_cell.angle_alpha   90.00
_cell.angle_beta   90.00
_cell.angle_gamma   90.00
#
_symmetry.space_group_name_H-M   'P 1'
#
loop_
_entity.id
_entity.type
_entity.pdbx_description
1 polymer ?
#
loop_
_entity_poly.entity_id
_entity_poly.type
_entity_poly.pdbx_seq_one_letter_code
_entity_poly.pdbx_strand_id
1 'polypeptide(L)'
;MARKWMRLLIASLAVILLAGCSSLEEQTIDGLENAKVAFQDDAEKPNEKVNDMNIFLPSGFSIEEESDETNIILSKGKDSFILFINPNELPSSQLYYDLMTSDSNLEVLDEKTFEQNGRFGFAAIIENSEEKYELITSIGGIKLTTISEQQDIANNLENMMLIVRSISTN
;
A
#
# COMPACT_ATOMS: atom_id res chain seq x y z
N MET A 1 -12.73 -20.60 -47.77
CA MET A 1 -11.69 -20.71 -46.73
C MET A 1 -11.55 -19.39 -45.96
N ALA A 2 -11.55 -18.22 -46.57
CA ALA A 2 -11.43 -16.89 -45.90
C ALA A 2 -12.48 -16.61 -44.78
N ARG A 3 -13.74 -17.05 -44.99
CA ARG A 3 -14.82 -16.80 -44.02
C ARG A 3 -14.64 -17.56 -42.66
N LYS A 4 -13.94 -18.72 -42.66
CA LYS A 4 -13.63 -19.47 -41.44
C LYS A 4 -12.47 -18.82 -40.69
N TRP A 5 -11.46 -18.30 -41.39
CA TRP A 5 -10.33 -17.59 -40.82
C TRP A 5 -10.74 -16.26 -40.20
N MET A 6 -11.66 -15.52 -40.86
CA MET A 6 -12.20 -14.28 -40.34
C MET A 6 -13.01 -14.49 -39.05
N ARG A 7 -13.75 -15.61 -38.92
CA ARG A 7 -14.47 -15.97 -37.68
C ARG A 7 -13.51 -16.37 -36.54
N LEU A 8 -12.40 -17.02 -36.86
CA LEU A 8 -11.35 -17.34 -35.87
C LEU A 8 -10.62 -16.09 -35.38
N LEU A 9 -10.34 -15.12 -36.27
CA LEU A 9 -9.75 -13.84 -35.90
C LEU A 9 -10.69 -12.99 -35.03
N ILE A 10 -11.98 -12.95 -35.32
CA ILE A 10 -12.98 -12.25 -34.52
C ILE A 10 -13.15 -12.92 -33.15
N ALA A 11 -13.14 -14.25 -33.09
CA ALA A 11 -13.22 -15.00 -31.83
C ALA A 11 -11.97 -14.78 -30.96
N SER A 12 -10.77 -14.74 -31.56
CA SER A 12 -9.53 -14.47 -30.81
C SER A 12 -9.45 -13.01 -30.32
N LEU A 13 -9.95 -12.06 -31.08
CA LEU A 13 -10.00 -10.65 -30.68
C LEU A 13 -11.01 -10.42 -29.54
N ALA A 14 -12.14 -11.15 -29.54
CA ALA A 14 -13.13 -11.08 -28.47
C ALA A 14 -12.60 -11.63 -27.12
N VAL A 15 -11.70 -12.61 -27.14
CA VAL A 15 -11.08 -13.16 -25.91
C VAL A 15 -10.08 -12.17 -25.30
N ILE A 16 -9.42 -11.36 -26.12
CA ILE A 16 -8.45 -10.35 -25.62
C ILE A 16 -9.16 -9.18 -24.92
N LEU A 17 -10.41 -8.89 -25.27
CA LEU A 17 -11.20 -7.82 -24.64
C LEU A 17 -11.79 -8.21 -23.26
N LEU A 18 -11.65 -9.48 -22.85
CA LEU A 18 -12.05 -9.97 -21.52
C LEU A 18 -10.88 -9.97 -20.51
N ALA A 19 -9.69 -9.46 -20.87
CA ALA A 19 -8.63 -9.16 -19.91
C ALA A 19 -9.08 -7.90 -19.13
N GLY A 20 -10.03 -8.11 -18.22
CA GLY A 20 -10.75 -7.07 -17.49
C GLY A 20 -9.87 -6.32 -16.51
N CYS A 21 -10.17 -5.06 -16.32
CA CYS A 21 -9.79 -4.34 -15.12
C CYS A 21 -10.30 -5.14 -13.91
N SER A 22 -9.44 -5.42 -12.94
CA SER A 22 -9.86 -6.00 -11.68
C SER A 22 -10.89 -5.08 -11.00
N SER A 23 -11.93 -5.68 -10.43
CA SER A 23 -12.96 -4.92 -9.72
C SER A 23 -12.38 -4.25 -8.45
N LEU A 24 -13.06 -3.24 -7.93
CA LEU A 24 -12.69 -2.64 -6.64
C LEU A 24 -12.64 -3.70 -5.53
N GLU A 25 -13.62 -4.60 -5.50
CA GLU A 25 -13.67 -5.69 -4.51
C GLU A 25 -12.43 -6.60 -4.61
N GLU A 26 -12.02 -7.00 -5.82
CA GLU A 26 -10.83 -7.82 -6.05
C GLU A 26 -9.56 -7.08 -5.62
N GLN A 27 -9.40 -5.81 -6.00
CA GLN A 27 -8.25 -4.98 -5.59
C GLN A 27 -8.18 -4.79 -4.07
N THR A 28 -9.32 -4.64 -3.41
CA THR A 28 -9.42 -4.50 -1.95
C THR A 28 -8.99 -5.79 -1.24
N ILE A 29 -9.57 -6.92 -1.64
CA ILE A 29 -9.25 -8.24 -1.04
C ILE A 29 -7.76 -8.56 -1.24
N ASP A 30 -7.28 -8.46 -2.47
CA ASP A 30 -5.89 -8.77 -2.81
C ASP A 30 -4.92 -7.82 -2.08
N GLY A 31 -5.25 -6.53 -2.02
CA GLY A 31 -4.42 -5.54 -1.35
C GLY A 31 -4.25 -5.79 0.14
N LEU A 32 -5.33 -6.08 0.85
CA LEU A 32 -5.28 -6.39 2.28
C LEU A 32 -4.58 -7.74 2.56
N GLU A 33 -4.75 -8.74 1.70
CA GLU A 33 -4.05 -10.01 1.87
C GLU A 33 -2.55 -9.89 1.54
N ASN A 34 -2.18 -9.14 0.49
CA ASN A 34 -0.78 -8.84 0.16
C ASN A 34 -0.09 -8.06 1.29
N ALA A 35 -0.76 -7.04 1.84
CA ALA A 35 -0.25 -6.32 3.01
C ALA A 35 -0.04 -7.25 4.21
N LYS A 36 -0.97 -8.19 4.48
CA LYS A 36 -0.81 -9.18 5.54
C LYS A 36 0.41 -10.07 5.31
N VAL A 37 0.60 -10.57 4.10
CA VAL A 37 1.76 -11.41 3.74
C VAL A 37 3.05 -10.62 3.96
N ALA A 38 3.14 -9.38 3.44
CA ALA A 38 4.29 -8.50 3.63
C ALA A 38 4.58 -8.16 5.11
N PHE A 39 3.53 -8.07 5.95
CA PHE A 39 3.68 -7.89 7.40
C PHE A 39 4.25 -9.13 8.09
N GLN A 40 3.82 -10.33 7.67
CA GLN A 40 4.16 -11.61 8.32
C GLN A 40 5.51 -12.16 7.90
N ASP A 41 5.95 -11.85 6.70
CA ASP A 41 7.23 -12.30 6.16
C ASP A 41 8.42 -11.60 6.85
N ASP A 42 9.60 -12.10 6.60
CA ASP A 42 10.84 -11.45 7.03
C ASP A 42 10.93 -10.06 6.38
N ALA A 43 11.43 -9.08 7.15
CA ALA A 43 11.63 -7.74 6.62
C ALA A 43 12.65 -7.75 5.47
N GLU A 44 12.32 -7.03 4.40
CA GLU A 44 13.24 -6.83 3.30
C GLU A 44 14.52 -6.13 3.75
N LYS A 45 15.64 -6.46 3.12
CA LYS A 45 16.91 -5.83 3.44
C LYS A 45 16.91 -4.39 2.96
N PRO A 46 17.20 -3.41 3.87
CA PRO A 46 17.29 -2.02 3.47
C PRO A 46 18.26 -1.83 2.31
N ASN A 47 17.86 -1.01 1.34
CA ASN A 47 18.64 -0.66 0.16
C ASN A 47 18.90 0.85 0.03
N GLU A 48 18.26 1.65 0.89
CA GLU A 48 18.39 3.10 0.93
C GLU A 48 18.59 3.58 2.37
N LYS A 49 19.14 4.81 2.50
CA LYS A 49 19.28 5.49 3.78
C LYS A 49 18.68 6.89 3.70
N VAL A 50 17.80 7.21 4.65
CA VAL A 50 17.21 8.52 4.81
C VAL A 50 17.46 9.00 6.25
N ASN A 51 18.10 10.16 6.39
CA ASN A 51 18.61 10.65 7.69
C ASN A 51 19.51 9.57 8.33
N ASP A 52 19.22 9.14 9.55
CA ASP A 52 19.96 8.07 10.23
C ASP A 52 19.28 6.69 10.13
N MET A 53 18.24 6.57 9.32
CA MET A 53 17.41 5.40 9.16
C MET A 53 17.74 4.62 7.90
N ASN A 54 17.76 3.29 8.01
CA ASN A 54 17.82 2.40 6.87
C ASN A 54 16.40 1.98 6.49
N ILE A 55 16.08 2.03 5.20
CA ILE A 55 14.77 1.73 4.65
C ILE A 55 14.90 0.86 3.41
N PHE A 56 13.96 -0.04 3.20
CA PHE A 56 13.80 -0.73 1.92
C PHE A 56 12.84 0.07 1.04
N LEU A 57 13.27 0.42 -0.16
CA LEU A 57 12.43 1.01 -1.19
C LEU A 57 12.25 0.02 -2.34
N PRO A 58 11.01 -0.40 -2.63
CA PRO A 58 10.71 -1.19 -3.82
C PRO A 58 11.11 -0.46 -5.10
N SER A 59 11.31 -1.22 -6.18
CA SER A 59 11.68 -0.65 -7.48
C SER A 59 10.70 0.43 -7.94
N GLY A 60 11.23 1.56 -8.40
CA GLY A 60 10.47 2.72 -8.87
C GLY A 60 10.11 3.75 -7.80
N PHE A 61 10.40 3.46 -6.52
CA PHE A 61 10.30 4.47 -5.47
C PHE A 61 11.58 5.30 -5.36
N SER A 62 11.42 6.56 -4.97
CA SER A 62 12.50 7.49 -4.62
C SER A 62 12.11 8.36 -3.43
N ILE A 63 13.12 8.93 -2.76
CA ILE A 63 12.94 9.85 -1.64
C ILE A 63 13.03 11.27 -2.20
N GLU A 64 12.06 12.14 -1.86
CA GLU A 64 12.04 13.53 -2.28
C GLU A 64 12.88 14.40 -1.33
N GLU A 65 13.45 15.50 -1.89
CA GLU A 65 14.33 16.42 -1.14
C GLU A 65 13.59 17.22 -0.06
N GLU A 66 12.27 17.41 -0.19
CA GLU A 66 11.42 18.09 0.79
C GLU A 66 11.15 17.28 2.06
N SER A 67 11.71 16.08 2.17
CA SER A 67 11.57 15.23 3.36
C SER A 67 12.22 15.87 4.59
N ASP A 68 11.54 15.73 5.74
CA ASP A 68 12.09 16.11 7.05
C ASP A 68 12.37 14.87 7.93
N GLU A 69 12.72 15.07 9.21
CA GLU A 69 13.08 13.97 10.11
C GLU A 69 11.89 13.05 10.45
N THR A 70 10.67 13.57 10.40
CA THR A 70 9.44 12.88 10.81
C THR A 70 8.50 12.58 9.67
N ASN A 71 8.58 13.36 8.58
CA ASN A 71 7.76 13.22 7.38
C ASN A 71 8.66 13.01 6.17
N ILE A 72 8.75 11.78 5.72
CA ILE A 72 9.53 11.43 4.54
C ILE A 72 8.57 11.31 3.37
N ILE A 73 8.82 12.12 2.34
CA ILE A 73 8.04 12.08 1.10
C ILE A 73 8.71 11.09 0.15
N LEU A 74 7.97 10.06 -0.23
CA LEU A 74 8.39 9.11 -1.25
C LEU A 74 7.57 9.35 -2.50
N SER A 75 8.15 9.10 -3.67
CA SER A 75 7.45 9.15 -4.95
C SER A 75 7.61 7.85 -5.73
N LYS A 76 6.57 7.51 -6.53
CA LYS A 76 6.58 6.42 -7.50
C LYS A 76 5.82 6.86 -8.74
N GLY A 77 6.55 7.21 -9.79
CA GLY A 77 5.94 7.80 -10.98
C GLY A 77 5.31 9.16 -10.68
N LYS A 78 3.98 9.25 -10.74
CA LYS A 78 3.20 10.48 -10.44
C LYS A 78 2.65 10.50 -9.00
N ASP A 79 2.75 9.39 -8.28
CA ASP A 79 2.11 9.22 -6.98
C ASP A 79 3.09 9.57 -5.85
N SER A 80 2.58 10.27 -4.85
CA SER A 80 3.32 10.65 -3.64
C SER A 80 2.83 9.82 -2.45
N PHE A 81 3.79 9.41 -1.62
CA PHE A 81 3.55 8.65 -0.40
C PHE A 81 4.16 9.40 0.77
N ILE A 82 3.42 9.53 1.86
CA ILE A 82 3.88 10.26 3.05
C ILE A 82 4.15 9.22 4.15
N LEU A 83 5.41 9.04 4.46
CA LEU A 83 5.87 8.20 5.54
C LEU A 83 6.08 9.06 6.79
N PHE A 84 5.29 8.78 7.82
CA PHE A 84 5.37 9.43 9.11
C PHE A 84 5.95 8.46 10.16
N ILE A 85 6.90 8.95 10.98
CA ILE A 85 7.57 8.15 12.01
C ILE A 85 7.47 8.86 13.35
N ASN A 86 6.84 8.19 14.31
CA ASN A 86 6.83 8.60 15.70
C ASN A 86 7.75 7.67 16.52
N PRO A 87 8.96 8.11 16.87
CA PRO A 87 9.91 7.29 17.62
C PRO A 87 9.52 7.03 19.08
N ASN A 88 8.48 7.72 19.59
CA ASN A 88 8.00 7.55 20.95
C ASN A 88 6.98 6.40 21.09
N GLU A 89 6.49 5.86 19.97
CA GLU A 89 5.54 4.75 19.96
C GLU A 89 6.25 3.40 19.88
N LEU A 90 5.75 2.45 20.64
CA LEU A 90 6.25 1.07 20.61
C LEU A 90 5.79 0.35 19.31
N PRO A 91 6.50 -0.69 18.87
CA PRO A 91 6.06 -1.50 17.73
C PRO A 91 4.68 -2.15 17.90
N SER A 92 4.20 -2.29 19.14
CA SER A 92 2.86 -2.81 19.47
C SER A 92 1.79 -1.73 19.61
N SER A 93 2.12 -0.44 19.36
CA SER A 93 1.15 0.66 19.50
C SER A 93 0.03 0.54 18.48
N GLN A 94 -1.19 0.83 18.92
CA GLN A 94 -2.40 0.89 18.11
C GLN A 94 -2.84 2.33 17.80
N LEU A 95 -2.01 3.33 18.16
CA LEU A 95 -2.36 4.75 18.09
C LEU A 95 -2.98 5.15 16.74
N TYR A 96 -2.36 4.79 15.63
CA TYR A 96 -2.87 5.20 14.30
C TYR A 96 -4.13 4.46 13.90
N TYR A 97 -4.30 3.22 14.33
CA TYR A 97 -5.53 2.46 14.14
C TYR A 97 -6.68 3.09 14.94
N ASP A 98 -6.45 3.40 16.21
CA ASP A 98 -7.46 4.03 17.08
C ASP A 98 -7.85 5.41 16.57
N LEU A 99 -6.89 6.21 16.08
CA LEU A 99 -7.18 7.51 15.47
C LEU A 99 -8.03 7.39 14.21
N MET A 100 -7.71 6.45 13.31
CA MET A 100 -8.47 6.21 12.10
C MET A 100 -9.91 5.77 12.42
N THR A 101 -10.07 4.78 13.30
CA THR A 101 -11.39 4.20 13.62
C THR A 101 -12.28 5.13 14.45
N SER A 102 -11.69 6.10 15.16
CA SER A 102 -12.44 7.12 15.92
C SER A 102 -12.86 8.32 15.08
N ASP A 103 -12.33 8.50 13.88
CA ASP A 103 -12.72 9.60 12.99
C ASP A 103 -13.96 9.24 12.18
N SER A 104 -15.11 9.78 12.62
CA SER A 104 -16.40 9.55 11.97
C SER A 104 -16.56 10.21 10.59
N ASN A 105 -15.60 11.01 10.14
CA ASN A 105 -15.62 11.62 8.82
C ASN A 105 -14.97 10.73 7.75
N LEU A 106 -14.26 9.68 8.15
CA LEU A 106 -13.63 8.75 7.22
C LEU A 106 -14.65 7.68 6.78
N GLU A 107 -14.75 7.48 5.49
CA GLU A 107 -15.52 6.37 4.89
C GLU A 107 -14.58 5.19 4.60
N VAL A 108 -14.37 4.35 5.63
CA VAL A 108 -13.51 3.17 5.52
C VAL A 108 -14.23 2.10 4.71
N LEU A 109 -13.71 1.74 3.55
CA LEU A 109 -14.25 0.69 2.70
C LEU A 109 -13.92 -0.70 3.26
N ASP A 110 -12.67 -0.90 3.65
CA ASP A 110 -12.24 -2.14 4.28
C ASP A 110 -10.90 -1.91 5.00
N GLU A 111 -10.64 -2.76 6.02
CA GLU A 111 -9.43 -2.71 6.83
C GLU A 111 -9.04 -4.10 7.33
N LYS A 112 -7.77 -4.26 7.67
CA LYS A 112 -7.27 -5.49 8.26
C LYS A 112 -6.15 -5.21 9.24
N THR A 113 -6.27 -5.76 10.45
CA THR A 113 -5.24 -5.68 11.49
C THR A 113 -4.37 -6.93 11.50
N PHE A 114 -3.12 -6.77 11.94
CA PHE A 114 -2.11 -7.83 11.99
C PHE A 114 -1.38 -7.78 13.33
N GLU A 115 -1.11 -8.94 13.89
CA GLU A 115 -0.29 -9.06 15.10
C GLU A 115 0.73 -10.19 14.93
N GLN A 116 2.01 -9.89 15.17
CA GLN A 116 3.08 -10.89 15.14
C GLN A 116 4.30 -10.39 15.90
N ASN A 117 4.89 -11.25 16.72
CA ASN A 117 6.16 -10.99 17.41
C ASN A 117 6.18 -9.68 18.21
N GLY A 118 5.07 -9.32 18.87
CA GLY A 118 4.94 -8.10 19.66
C GLY A 118 4.80 -6.82 18.83
N ARG A 119 4.50 -6.94 17.55
CA ARG A 119 4.16 -5.82 16.65
C ARG A 119 2.67 -5.85 16.36
N PHE A 120 2.09 -4.65 16.33
CA PHE A 120 0.75 -4.43 15.80
C PHE A 120 0.88 -3.63 14.50
N GLY A 121 0.14 -4.02 13.48
CA GLY A 121 0.04 -3.30 12.22
C GLY A 121 -1.35 -3.36 11.64
N PHE A 122 -1.63 -2.51 10.67
CA PHE A 122 -2.87 -2.56 9.91
C PHE A 122 -2.67 -2.03 8.49
N ALA A 123 -3.61 -2.39 7.63
CA ALA A 123 -3.81 -1.79 6.32
C ALA A 123 -5.27 -1.38 6.19
N ALA A 124 -5.54 -0.23 5.56
CA ALA A 124 -6.89 0.27 5.36
C ALA A 124 -7.03 0.96 3.99
N ILE A 125 -8.25 0.92 3.47
CA ILE A 125 -8.68 1.55 2.24
C ILE A 125 -9.85 2.46 2.57
N ILE A 126 -9.73 3.75 2.30
CA ILE A 126 -10.69 4.78 2.64
C ILE A 126 -11.15 5.46 1.35
N GLU A 127 -12.44 5.68 1.19
CA GLU A 127 -12.95 6.44 0.06
C GLU A 127 -12.53 7.92 0.17
N ASN A 128 -11.85 8.44 -0.84
CA ASN A 128 -11.39 9.82 -0.84
C ASN A 128 -12.21 10.71 -1.79
N SER A 129 -12.44 10.24 -3.02
CA SER A 129 -13.25 10.89 -4.04
C SER A 129 -13.62 9.88 -5.12
N GLU A 130 -14.39 10.29 -6.15
CA GLU A 130 -14.71 9.39 -7.27
C GLU A 130 -13.44 8.71 -7.82
N GLU A 131 -13.41 7.37 -7.76
CA GLU A 131 -12.34 6.49 -8.25
C GLU A 131 -10.96 6.70 -7.58
N LYS A 132 -10.89 7.40 -6.44
CA LYS A 132 -9.64 7.57 -5.67
C LYS A 132 -9.81 7.16 -4.22
N TYR A 133 -8.80 6.51 -3.70
CA TYR A 133 -8.79 5.88 -2.39
C TYR A 133 -7.56 6.32 -1.61
N GLU A 134 -7.75 6.74 -0.37
CA GLU A 134 -6.64 6.88 0.56
C GLU A 134 -6.27 5.49 1.09
N LEU A 135 -5.00 5.13 0.94
CA LEU A 135 -4.44 3.90 1.47
C LEU A 135 -3.59 4.22 2.69
N ILE A 136 -3.75 3.42 3.72
CA ILE A 136 -2.96 3.53 4.95
C ILE A 136 -2.35 2.16 5.26
N THR A 137 -1.05 2.15 5.56
CA THR A 137 -0.40 1.02 6.22
C THR A 137 0.36 1.52 7.44
N SER A 138 0.37 0.73 8.51
CA SER A 138 1.08 1.11 9.73
C SER A 138 1.64 -0.09 10.47
N ILE A 139 2.76 0.10 11.16
CA ILE A 139 3.30 -0.81 12.19
C ILE A 139 3.75 0.05 13.37
N GLY A 140 3.05 -0.06 14.51
CA GLY A 140 3.34 0.73 15.70
C GLY A 140 3.37 2.23 15.42
N GLY A 141 4.49 2.88 15.67
CA GLY A 141 4.69 4.32 15.45
C GLY A 141 5.02 4.73 14.01
N ILE A 142 4.99 3.81 13.04
CA ILE A 142 5.31 4.10 11.64
C ILE A 142 4.02 4.01 10.83
N LYS A 143 3.72 5.04 10.03
CA LYS A 143 2.55 5.11 9.16
C LYS A 143 2.94 5.60 7.77
N LEU A 144 2.44 4.94 6.73
CA LEU A 144 2.59 5.35 5.34
C LEU A 144 1.22 5.53 4.71
N THR A 145 1.01 6.67 4.05
CA THR A 145 -0.25 6.99 3.38
C THR A 145 -0.03 7.44 1.93
N THR A 146 -1.01 7.21 1.08
CA THR A 146 -1.05 7.71 -0.30
C THR A 146 -2.48 7.82 -0.79
N ILE A 147 -2.69 8.60 -1.86
CA ILE A 147 -3.92 8.57 -2.65
C ILE A 147 -3.68 7.72 -3.90
N SER A 148 -4.48 6.68 -4.07
CA SER A 148 -4.33 5.67 -5.12
C SER A 148 -5.52 5.66 -6.07
N GLU A 149 -5.29 5.29 -7.32
CA GLU A 149 -6.34 4.87 -8.25
C GLU A 149 -6.73 3.40 -7.96
N GLN A 150 -7.96 3.01 -8.32
CA GLN A 150 -8.49 1.67 -8.03
C GLN A 150 -7.55 0.54 -8.47
N GLN A 151 -7.02 0.59 -9.69
CA GLN A 151 -6.19 -0.47 -10.26
C GLN A 151 -4.84 -0.66 -9.55
N ASP A 152 -4.40 0.33 -8.75
CA ASP A 152 -3.11 0.34 -8.08
C ASP A 152 -3.21 -0.04 -6.59
N ILE A 153 -4.42 -0.23 -6.04
CA ILE A 153 -4.66 -0.49 -4.61
C ILE A 153 -3.85 -1.68 -4.11
N ALA A 154 -3.98 -2.84 -4.77
CA ALA A 154 -3.34 -4.07 -4.31
C ALA A 154 -1.81 -3.96 -4.31
N ASN A 155 -1.23 -3.44 -5.39
CA ASN A 155 0.21 -3.24 -5.50
C ASN A 155 0.73 -2.17 -4.53
N ASN A 156 -0.01 -1.09 -4.34
CA ASN A 156 0.42 -0.03 -3.43
C ASN A 156 0.39 -0.50 -1.98
N LEU A 157 -0.66 -1.19 -1.52
CA LEU A 157 -0.72 -1.72 -0.14
C LEU A 157 0.40 -2.72 0.16
N GLU A 158 0.75 -3.60 -0.78
CA GLU A 158 1.89 -4.50 -0.66
C GLU A 158 3.20 -3.72 -0.50
N ASN A 159 3.50 -2.83 -1.46
CA ASN A 159 4.73 -2.03 -1.43
C ASN A 159 4.82 -1.17 -0.16
N MET A 160 3.73 -0.53 0.24
CA MET A 160 3.66 0.29 1.44
C MET A 160 3.96 -0.53 2.69
N MET A 161 3.41 -1.72 2.82
CA MET A 161 3.68 -2.59 3.97
C MET A 161 5.13 -3.10 3.97
N LEU A 162 5.71 -3.46 2.82
CA LEU A 162 7.14 -3.80 2.70
C LEU A 162 8.04 -2.66 3.18
N ILE A 163 7.73 -1.42 2.79
CA ILE A 163 8.46 -0.22 3.23
C ILE A 163 8.37 -0.08 4.75
N VAL A 164 7.16 -0.02 5.31
CA VAL A 164 6.93 0.16 6.75
C VAL A 164 7.58 -0.96 7.57
N ARG A 165 7.50 -2.20 7.09
CA ARG A 165 8.06 -3.39 7.74
C ARG A 165 9.58 -3.39 7.81
N SER A 166 10.24 -2.74 6.85
CA SER A 166 11.71 -2.67 6.77
C SER A 166 12.33 -1.72 7.80
N ILE A 167 11.54 -0.77 8.31
CA ILE A 167 12.02 0.25 9.24
C ILE A 167 12.06 -0.33 10.65
N SER A 168 13.22 -0.24 11.29
CA SER A 168 13.38 -0.55 12.71
C SER A 168 13.60 0.74 13.49
N THR A 169 12.67 1.07 14.38
CA THR A 169 12.90 2.08 15.42
C THR A 169 13.71 1.42 16.54
N ASN A 170 14.93 1.88 16.74
CA ASN A 170 15.79 1.41 17.83
C ASN A 170 15.29 1.91 19.19
#